data_e90e40b5dfbc0942a7ff17f236766415
#
_entry.id   e90e40b5dfbc0942a7ff17f236766415
#
_cell.length_a   1.000
_cell.length_b   1.000
_cell.length_c   1.000
_cell.angle_alpha   90.00
_cell.angle_beta   90.00
_cell.angle_gamma   90.00
#
_symmetry.space_group_name_H-M   'P 1'
#
loop_
_entity.id
_entity.type
_entity.pdbx_description
1 polymer ?
#
loop_
_entity_poly.entity_id
_entity_poly.type
_entity_poly.pdbx_seq_one_letter_code
_entity_poly.pdbx_strand_id
1 'polypeptide(L)'
;MHDIRYAWRVMARQPMFAAVVNGTLTLGIGASTSMFSVVNGVLLTPLPYRDPGALVWMFGAFRSSDSAAVSPPDFVDYRSRTDAFERLGAMAIVPAAVTVMSDDAPVRLQASRVSAELMTTLGVAPSRGRDFVRADETTGSTSVIVSHRVWQDRFGGADDVIGQAIVVDNRVYTIVGVMPAGFTLPYDNFVRLTEPVDLFLPLALNDPDAQIRRFHWLRLIGRLKAVESLQHAQAQMDVIARQLAAVYPDNDTWHLRLVPLRERIVGSVRPVLAILMAS
;
A
#
# COMPACT_ATOMS: atom_id res chain seq x y z
N MET A 1 23.36 -50.50 1.61
CA MET A 1 21.97 -51.00 1.79
C MET A 1 21.75 -51.72 3.13
N HIS A 2 22.80 -52.19 3.82
CA HIS A 2 22.66 -52.87 5.10
C HIS A 2 22.28 -51.96 6.26
N ASP A 3 22.76 -50.72 6.27
CA ASP A 3 22.55 -49.75 7.38
C ASP A 3 21.08 -49.30 7.52
N ILE A 4 20.39 -49.12 6.41
CA ILE A 4 18.95 -48.71 6.41
C ILE A 4 18.08 -49.82 6.99
N ARG A 5 18.36 -51.11 6.63
CA ARG A 5 17.66 -52.27 7.19
C ARG A 5 17.94 -52.48 8.68
N TYR A 6 19.15 -52.17 9.13
CA TYR A 6 19.51 -52.24 10.53
C TYR A 6 18.81 -51.15 11.35
N ALA A 7 18.82 -49.90 10.86
CA ALA A 7 18.13 -48.78 11.48
C ALA A 7 16.63 -49.07 11.62
N TRP A 8 15.96 -49.58 10.55
CA TRP A 8 14.57 -49.97 10.60
C TRP A 8 14.25 -51.04 11.65
N ARG A 9 15.10 -52.06 11.80
CA ARG A 9 14.90 -53.09 12.82
C ARG A 9 15.10 -52.56 14.25
N VAL A 10 16.04 -51.63 14.45
CA VAL A 10 16.24 -50.99 15.75
C VAL A 10 15.03 -50.14 16.12
N MET A 11 14.51 -49.32 15.20
CA MET A 11 13.31 -48.53 15.41
C MET A 11 12.06 -49.39 15.70
N ALA A 12 11.91 -50.52 15.00
CA ALA A 12 10.78 -51.43 15.23
C ALA A 12 10.86 -52.16 16.61
N ARG A 13 12.06 -52.34 17.16
CA ARG A 13 12.26 -52.98 18.48
C ARG A 13 12.14 -52.02 19.66
N GLN A 14 12.23 -50.70 19.42
CA GLN A 14 12.11 -49.69 20.47
C GLN A 14 11.13 -48.59 20.06
N PRO A 15 9.81 -48.88 20.05
CA PRO A 15 8.78 -47.98 19.53
C PRO A 15 8.72 -46.65 20.26
N MET A 16 9.00 -46.61 21.57
CA MET A 16 9.01 -45.38 22.34
C MET A 16 10.17 -44.47 21.93
N PHE A 17 11.37 -45.02 21.70
CA PHE A 17 12.52 -44.29 21.21
C PHE A 17 12.25 -43.73 19.77
N ALA A 18 11.74 -44.58 18.91
CA ALA A 18 11.35 -44.18 17.55
C ALA A 18 10.29 -43.05 17.52
N ALA A 19 9.29 -43.12 18.43
CA ALA A 19 8.29 -42.08 18.58
C ALA A 19 8.88 -40.74 19.03
N VAL A 20 9.80 -40.76 20.02
CA VAL A 20 10.50 -39.55 20.51
C VAL A 20 11.35 -38.93 19.39
N VAL A 21 12.16 -39.74 18.69
CA VAL A 21 13.06 -39.27 17.62
C VAL A 21 12.22 -38.69 16.48
N ASN A 22 11.19 -39.41 16.00
CA ASN A 22 10.31 -38.91 14.95
C ASN A 22 9.55 -37.65 15.36
N GLY A 23 9.04 -37.62 16.59
CA GLY A 23 8.37 -36.45 17.15
C GLY A 23 9.27 -35.21 17.16
N THR A 24 10.50 -35.35 17.65
CA THR A 24 11.48 -34.27 17.69
C THR A 24 11.87 -33.79 16.29
N LEU A 25 12.12 -34.71 15.35
CA LEU A 25 12.44 -34.37 13.97
C LEU A 25 11.26 -33.69 13.27
N THR A 26 10.04 -34.20 13.46
CA THR A 26 8.82 -33.61 12.88
C THR A 26 8.60 -32.20 13.40
N LEU A 27 8.78 -31.99 14.72
CA LEU A 27 8.65 -30.66 15.33
C LEU A 27 9.73 -29.70 14.82
N GLY A 28 10.98 -30.15 14.75
CA GLY A 28 12.10 -29.32 14.27
C GLY A 28 11.97 -28.95 12.79
N ILE A 29 11.65 -29.92 11.93
CA ILE A 29 11.46 -29.66 10.49
C ILE A 29 10.19 -28.81 10.27
N GLY A 30 9.09 -29.14 10.97
CA GLY A 30 7.84 -28.40 10.87
C GLY A 30 8.00 -26.93 11.29
N ALA A 31 8.66 -26.66 12.41
CA ALA A 31 8.96 -25.32 12.88
C ALA A 31 9.83 -24.54 11.88
N SER A 32 10.95 -25.15 11.45
CA SER A 32 11.86 -24.52 10.48
C SER A 32 11.20 -24.24 9.13
N THR A 33 10.39 -25.17 8.63
CA THR A 33 9.68 -25.01 7.35
C THR A 33 8.61 -23.92 7.45
N SER A 34 7.85 -23.90 8.54
CA SER A 34 6.84 -22.85 8.78
C SER A 34 7.49 -21.48 8.86
N MET A 35 8.60 -21.37 9.59
CA MET A 35 9.36 -20.15 9.73
C MET A 35 9.94 -19.68 8.38
N PHE A 36 10.54 -20.59 7.61
CA PHE A 36 11.04 -20.28 6.27
C PHE A 36 9.93 -19.82 5.33
N SER A 37 8.74 -20.46 5.40
CA SER A 37 7.57 -20.07 4.60
C SER A 37 7.11 -18.64 4.93
N VAL A 38 7.06 -18.27 6.21
CA VAL A 38 6.72 -16.91 6.64
C VAL A 38 7.79 -15.90 6.19
N VAL A 39 9.07 -16.22 6.39
CA VAL A 39 10.20 -15.37 5.94
C VAL A 39 10.15 -15.18 4.43
N ASN A 40 9.97 -16.25 3.68
CA ASN A 40 9.89 -16.21 2.21
C ASN A 40 8.70 -15.38 1.74
N GLY A 41 7.52 -15.62 2.32
CA GLY A 41 6.28 -14.90 1.95
C GLY A 41 6.31 -13.42 2.28
N VAL A 42 6.98 -13.01 3.36
CA VAL A 42 7.00 -11.62 3.82
C VAL A 42 8.24 -10.86 3.33
N LEU A 43 9.43 -11.48 3.39
CA LEU A 43 10.68 -10.80 3.08
C LEU A 43 11.13 -10.95 1.62
N LEU A 44 10.85 -12.09 0.97
CA LEU A 44 11.38 -12.38 -0.36
C LEU A 44 10.36 -12.20 -1.48
N THR A 45 9.05 -12.23 -1.17
CA THR A 45 8.03 -11.97 -2.19
C THR A 45 8.12 -10.53 -2.67
N PRO A 46 8.33 -10.28 -3.97
CA PRO A 46 8.32 -8.94 -4.52
C PRO A 46 6.95 -8.28 -4.28
N LEU A 47 6.95 -6.97 -4.01
CA LEU A 47 5.70 -6.21 -3.97
C LEU A 47 5.00 -6.31 -5.33
N PRO A 48 3.66 -6.35 -5.38
CA PRO A 48 2.89 -6.55 -6.61
C PRO A 48 2.82 -5.27 -7.47
N TYR A 49 3.93 -4.54 -7.54
CA TYR A 49 4.06 -3.29 -8.30
C TYR A 49 5.17 -3.42 -9.33
N ARG A 50 5.06 -2.66 -10.42
CA ARG A 50 6.12 -2.61 -11.44
C ARG A 50 7.36 -1.97 -10.84
N ASP A 51 8.52 -2.64 -11.00
CA ASP A 51 9.82 -2.18 -10.50
C ASP A 51 9.73 -1.56 -9.09
N PRO A 52 9.45 -2.37 -8.06
CA PRO A 52 9.22 -1.87 -6.71
C PRO A 52 10.46 -1.26 -6.07
N GLY A 53 11.66 -1.50 -6.64
CA GLY A 53 12.91 -0.88 -6.20
C GLY A 53 12.98 0.62 -6.46
N ALA A 54 12.28 1.11 -7.49
CA ALA A 54 12.18 2.52 -7.80
C ALA A 54 11.12 3.27 -6.97
N LEU A 55 10.29 2.54 -6.19
CA LEU A 55 9.24 3.15 -5.39
C LEU A 55 9.76 3.63 -4.04
N VAL A 56 9.44 4.88 -3.73
CA VAL A 56 9.84 5.57 -2.50
C VAL A 56 8.59 6.03 -1.77
N TRP A 57 8.54 5.71 -0.49
CA TRP A 57 7.58 6.24 0.44
C TRP A 57 8.06 7.58 0.97
N MET A 58 7.15 8.55 1.05
CA MET A 58 7.44 9.88 1.59
C MET A 58 6.49 10.20 2.72
N PHE A 59 7.03 10.68 3.79
CA PHE A 59 6.27 11.13 4.95
C PHE A 59 6.91 12.37 5.55
N GLY A 60 6.07 13.17 6.20
CA GLY A 60 6.55 14.31 6.96
C GLY A 60 7.26 13.86 8.23
N ALA A 61 8.32 14.56 8.58
CA ALA A 61 8.96 14.49 9.88
C ALA A 61 8.78 15.84 10.56
N PHE A 62 8.21 15.84 11.76
CA PHE A 62 7.95 17.03 12.54
C PHE A 62 8.40 16.81 13.98
N ARG A 63 9.38 17.59 14.45
CA ARG A 63 9.95 17.51 15.80
C ARG A 63 10.31 16.08 16.24
N SER A 64 9.38 15.38 16.92
CA SER A 64 9.57 14.01 17.44
C SER A 64 8.84 12.93 16.66
N SER A 65 8.16 13.28 15.56
CA SER A 65 7.41 12.31 14.73
C SER A 65 8.07 12.11 13.39
N ASP A 66 8.60 10.92 13.15
CA ASP A 66 9.23 10.50 11.90
C ASP A 66 8.25 9.82 10.92
N SER A 67 6.93 10.03 11.09
CA SER A 67 5.91 9.35 10.29
C SER A 67 4.64 10.18 10.12
N ALA A 68 4.79 11.51 10.02
CA ALA A 68 3.65 12.40 9.84
C ALA A 68 3.07 12.31 8.42
N ALA A 69 1.77 12.58 8.30
CA ALA A 69 1.10 12.72 7.02
C ALA A 69 1.51 14.04 6.35
N VAL A 70 1.26 14.18 5.06
CA VAL A 70 1.52 15.39 4.27
C VAL A 70 0.18 16.08 3.98
N SER A 71 0.17 17.40 3.89
CA SER A 71 -1.03 18.17 3.52
C SER A 71 -1.26 18.15 2.01
N PRO A 72 -2.51 18.27 1.54
CA PRO A 72 -2.77 18.35 0.11
C PRO A 72 -2.08 19.54 -0.58
N PRO A 73 -2.01 20.76 -0.01
CA PRO A 73 -1.26 21.84 -0.65
C PRO A 73 0.24 21.56 -0.76
N ASP A 74 0.84 20.91 0.25
CA ASP A 74 2.24 20.51 0.17
C ASP A 74 2.47 19.44 -0.90
N PHE A 75 1.54 18.48 -1.01
CA PHE A 75 1.58 17.49 -2.11
C PHE A 75 1.58 18.17 -3.49
N VAL A 76 0.70 19.16 -3.71
CA VAL A 76 0.63 19.90 -4.97
C VAL A 76 1.95 20.64 -5.23
N ASP A 77 2.52 21.30 -4.21
CA ASP A 77 3.80 21.99 -4.31
C ASP A 77 4.94 21.01 -4.62
N TYR A 78 5.06 19.90 -3.89
CA TYR A 78 6.08 18.88 -4.17
C TYR A 78 5.93 18.29 -5.56
N ARG A 79 4.71 17.93 -5.96
CA ARG A 79 4.41 17.36 -7.29
C ARG A 79 4.81 18.28 -8.44
N SER A 80 4.67 19.59 -8.25
CA SER A 80 4.97 20.59 -9.30
C SER A 80 6.42 21.02 -9.37
N ARG A 81 7.19 20.87 -8.29
CA ARG A 81 8.56 21.42 -8.16
C ARG A 81 9.66 20.35 -8.24
N THR A 82 9.33 19.08 -8.08
CA THR A 82 10.34 18.01 -8.07
C THR A 82 10.62 17.48 -9.45
N ASP A 83 11.91 17.29 -9.74
CA ASP A 83 12.40 16.64 -10.96
C ASP A 83 12.98 15.24 -10.72
N ALA A 84 13.15 14.83 -9.45
CA ALA A 84 13.74 13.54 -9.10
C ALA A 84 12.82 12.34 -9.40
N PHE A 85 11.51 12.59 -9.48
CA PHE A 85 10.53 11.53 -9.68
C PHE A 85 9.97 11.54 -11.10
N GLU A 86 9.77 10.33 -11.64
CA GLU A 86 9.00 10.14 -12.86
C GLU A 86 7.54 10.54 -12.60
N ARG A 87 7.02 10.14 -11.45
CA ARG A 87 5.66 10.43 -10.98
C ARG A 87 5.60 10.49 -9.47
N LEU A 88 4.69 11.31 -8.96
CA LEU A 88 4.40 11.45 -7.54
C LEU A 88 2.89 11.26 -7.32
N GLY A 89 2.54 10.20 -6.61
CA GLY A 89 1.15 9.89 -6.23
C GLY A 89 0.91 10.13 -4.74
N ALA A 90 -0.35 10.28 -4.39
CA ALA A 90 -0.81 10.44 -3.01
C ALA A 90 -2.03 9.58 -2.72
N MET A 91 -2.18 9.16 -1.47
CA MET A 91 -3.37 8.47 -0.96
C MET A 91 -3.69 8.94 0.46
N ALA A 92 -4.94 8.80 0.86
CA ALA A 92 -5.36 9.03 2.24
C ALA A 92 -4.60 8.09 3.20
N ILE A 93 -4.22 8.59 4.37
CA ILE A 93 -3.49 7.78 5.39
C ILE A 93 -4.32 6.63 5.93
N VAL A 94 -5.65 6.79 5.95
CA VAL A 94 -6.60 5.79 6.43
C VAL A 94 -7.75 5.72 5.44
N PRO A 95 -8.17 4.53 5.01
CA PRO A 95 -9.41 4.36 4.27
C PRO A 95 -10.61 4.74 5.13
N ALA A 96 -11.66 5.21 4.50
CA ALA A 96 -12.94 5.48 5.13
C ALA A 96 -13.92 4.34 4.87
N ALA A 97 -14.68 3.96 5.89
CA ALA A 97 -15.78 3.06 5.69
C ALA A 97 -16.96 3.84 5.09
N VAL A 98 -17.47 3.36 3.96
CA VAL A 98 -18.58 3.97 3.21
C VAL A 98 -19.72 2.96 3.05
N THR A 99 -20.93 3.48 2.89
CA THR A 99 -22.11 2.65 2.63
C THR A 99 -22.42 2.64 1.15
N VAL A 100 -22.41 1.47 0.55
CA VAL A 100 -22.81 1.28 -0.84
C VAL A 100 -24.22 0.70 -0.87
N MET A 101 -25.13 1.41 -1.55
CA MET A 101 -26.50 0.93 -1.74
C MET A 101 -26.51 -0.23 -2.73
N SER A 102 -27.33 -1.23 -2.46
CA SER A 102 -27.61 -2.39 -3.29
C SER A 102 -29.11 -2.65 -3.27
N ASP A 103 -29.61 -3.38 -4.26
CA ASP A 103 -31.04 -3.72 -4.36
C ASP A 103 -31.51 -4.57 -3.16
N ASP A 104 -30.62 -5.42 -2.60
CA ASP A 104 -30.96 -6.29 -1.48
C ASP A 104 -30.77 -5.60 -0.11
N ALA A 105 -29.63 -4.96 0.12
CA ALA A 105 -29.32 -4.27 1.38
C ALA A 105 -28.08 -3.35 1.24
N PRO A 106 -27.99 -2.30 2.07
CA PRO A 106 -26.77 -1.48 2.14
C PRO A 106 -25.59 -2.33 2.64
N VAL A 107 -24.42 -2.19 1.99
CA VAL A 107 -23.20 -2.89 2.38
C VAL A 107 -22.12 -1.89 2.71
N ARG A 108 -21.36 -2.16 3.77
CA ARG A 108 -20.23 -1.34 4.19
C ARG A 108 -18.97 -1.81 3.48
N LEU A 109 -18.28 -0.91 2.81
CA LEU A 109 -17.03 -1.13 2.08
C LEU A 109 -15.97 -0.14 2.54
N GLN A 110 -14.69 -0.43 2.23
CA GLN A 110 -13.58 0.48 2.47
C GLN A 110 -13.29 1.30 1.22
N ALA A 111 -13.26 2.62 1.34
CA ALA A 111 -12.89 3.54 0.28
C ALA A 111 -11.61 4.30 0.63
N SER A 112 -10.73 4.48 -0.34
CA SER A 112 -9.55 5.35 -0.21
C SER A 112 -9.59 6.47 -1.23
N ARG A 113 -9.24 7.69 -0.79
CA ARG A 113 -9.01 8.81 -1.71
C ARG A 113 -7.58 8.75 -2.23
N VAL A 114 -7.42 8.86 -3.54
CA VAL A 114 -6.14 8.73 -4.23
C VAL A 114 -5.96 9.83 -5.27
N SER A 115 -4.71 10.22 -5.52
CA SER A 115 -4.40 11.14 -6.63
C SER A 115 -4.49 10.43 -7.98
N ALA A 116 -4.71 11.20 -9.02
CA ALA A 116 -4.81 10.71 -10.39
C ALA A 116 -3.56 9.91 -10.85
N GLU A 117 -2.38 10.28 -10.34
CA GLU A 117 -1.14 9.60 -10.74
C GLU A 117 -0.76 8.40 -9.86
N LEU A 118 -1.53 8.07 -8.80
CA LEU A 118 -1.11 7.04 -7.85
C LEU A 118 -0.97 5.66 -8.50
N MET A 119 -1.96 5.21 -9.25
CA MET A 119 -1.95 3.88 -9.88
C MET A 119 -0.82 3.77 -10.90
N THR A 120 -0.64 4.79 -11.71
CA THR A 120 0.50 4.89 -12.66
C THR A 120 1.84 4.97 -11.94
N THR A 121 1.94 5.64 -10.78
CA THR A 121 3.15 5.67 -9.94
C THR A 121 3.48 4.27 -9.44
N LEU A 122 2.50 3.51 -8.99
CA LEU A 122 2.67 2.10 -8.59
C LEU A 122 2.96 1.19 -9.79
N GLY A 123 2.69 1.65 -11.02
CA GLY A 123 2.86 0.89 -12.25
C GLY A 123 1.79 -0.18 -12.43
N VAL A 124 0.59 0.06 -11.92
CA VAL A 124 -0.56 -0.83 -12.05
C VAL A 124 -1.67 -0.08 -12.77
N ALA A 125 -2.06 -0.57 -13.93
CA ALA A 125 -3.19 -0.03 -14.69
C ALA A 125 -4.50 -0.76 -14.29
N PRO A 126 -5.65 -0.10 -14.37
CA PRO A 126 -6.94 -0.78 -14.32
C PRO A 126 -7.02 -1.90 -15.36
N SER A 127 -7.61 -3.02 -14.99
CA SER A 127 -7.85 -4.15 -15.91
C SER A 127 -8.95 -3.86 -16.92
N ARG A 128 -9.85 -2.93 -16.58
CA ARG A 128 -10.93 -2.42 -17.44
C ARG A 128 -11.09 -0.92 -17.24
N GLY A 129 -11.50 -0.24 -18.29
CA GLY A 129 -11.73 1.21 -18.25
C GLY A 129 -10.43 2.01 -18.22
N ARG A 130 -10.40 3.08 -17.43
CA ARG A 130 -9.29 4.03 -17.32
C ARG A 130 -8.90 4.32 -15.87
N ASP A 131 -7.68 4.82 -15.69
CA ASP A 131 -7.23 5.45 -14.46
C ASP A 131 -7.86 6.84 -14.29
N PHE A 132 -7.71 7.43 -13.12
CA PHE A 132 -8.06 8.83 -12.91
C PHE A 132 -7.17 9.76 -13.74
N VAL A 133 -7.73 10.88 -14.10
CA VAL A 133 -7.01 12.00 -14.70
C VAL A 133 -7.08 13.21 -13.76
N ARG A 134 -6.20 14.20 -13.92
CA ARG A 134 -6.19 15.40 -13.06
C ARG A 134 -7.52 16.14 -13.01
N ALA A 135 -8.31 16.06 -14.08
CA ALA A 135 -9.66 16.62 -14.12
C ALA A 135 -10.62 15.94 -13.11
N ASP A 136 -10.35 14.69 -12.73
CA ASP A 136 -11.12 14.00 -11.69
C ASP A 136 -10.78 14.49 -10.27
N GLU A 137 -9.62 15.17 -10.04
CA GLU A 137 -9.17 15.68 -8.73
C GLU A 137 -9.92 16.94 -8.27
N THR A 138 -11.23 17.01 -8.53
CA THR A 138 -12.05 18.17 -8.21
C THR A 138 -13.18 17.83 -7.24
N THR A 139 -13.56 18.83 -6.43
CA THR A 139 -14.75 18.72 -5.58
C THR A 139 -15.96 18.47 -6.47
N GLY A 140 -16.75 17.48 -6.11
CA GLY A 140 -17.91 17.12 -6.92
C GLY A 140 -17.64 16.06 -7.97
N SER A 141 -16.40 15.61 -8.19
CA SER A 141 -16.11 14.47 -9.06
C SER A 141 -16.98 13.27 -8.72
N THR A 142 -17.54 12.66 -9.74
CA THR A 142 -18.37 11.45 -9.62
C THR A 142 -17.67 10.20 -10.14
N SER A 143 -16.37 10.28 -10.46
CA SER A 143 -15.59 9.15 -10.92
C SER A 143 -15.25 8.21 -9.74
N VAL A 144 -15.36 6.90 -9.96
CA VAL A 144 -14.91 5.87 -9.02
C VAL A 144 -14.22 4.74 -9.77
N ILE A 145 -13.14 4.22 -9.19
CA ILE A 145 -12.54 2.96 -9.61
C ILE A 145 -12.89 1.93 -8.55
N VAL A 146 -13.32 0.74 -8.97
CA VAL A 146 -13.71 -0.34 -8.06
C VAL A 146 -12.65 -1.45 -8.02
N SER A 147 -12.58 -2.19 -6.92
CA SER A 147 -11.75 -3.38 -6.82
C SER A 147 -12.30 -4.50 -7.72
N HIS A 148 -11.44 -5.47 -8.06
CA HIS A 148 -11.87 -6.68 -8.76
C HIS A 148 -12.97 -7.42 -7.98
N ARG A 149 -12.88 -7.42 -6.64
CA ARG A 149 -13.86 -8.06 -5.77
C ARG A 149 -15.25 -7.42 -5.94
N VAL A 150 -15.34 -6.10 -5.84
CA VAL A 150 -16.62 -5.38 -6.02
C VAL A 150 -17.19 -5.61 -7.40
N TRP A 151 -16.36 -5.62 -8.44
CA TRP A 151 -16.81 -5.91 -9.80
C TRP A 151 -17.40 -7.32 -9.91
N GLN A 152 -16.76 -8.33 -9.31
CA GLN A 152 -17.29 -9.70 -9.32
C GLN A 152 -18.56 -9.85 -8.48
N ASP A 153 -18.52 -9.37 -7.23
CA ASP A 153 -19.58 -9.65 -6.26
C ASP A 153 -20.86 -8.86 -6.54
N ARG A 154 -20.74 -7.63 -7.11
CA ARG A 154 -21.89 -6.73 -7.29
C ARG A 154 -22.34 -6.58 -8.73
N PHE A 155 -21.43 -6.76 -9.67
CA PHE A 155 -21.71 -6.59 -11.10
C PHE A 155 -21.55 -7.92 -11.87
N GLY A 156 -21.40 -9.05 -11.15
CA GLY A 156 -21.30 -10.38 -11.74
C GLY A 156 -20.13 -10.56 -12.70
N GLY A 157 -19.13 -9.68 -12.66
CA GLY A 157 -18.04 -9.68 -13.61
C GLY A 157 -18.45 -9.20 -15.01
N ALA A 158 -19.53 -8.43 -15.13
CA ALA A 158 -20.05 -7.97 -16.40
C ALA A 158 -19.06 -7.10 -17.18
N ASP A 159 -18.99 -7.27 -18.49
CA ASP A 159 -18.06 -6.56 -19.36
C ASP A 159 -18.43 -5.07 -19.53
N ASP A 160 -19.69 -4.73 -19.39
CA ASP A 160 -20.26 -3.39 -19.53
C ASP A 160 -20.29 -2.57 -18.22
N VAL A 161 -19.51 -2.97 -17.20
CA VAL A 161 -19.45 -2.27 -15.91
C VAL A 161 -18.97 -0.82 -15.99
N ILE A 162 -18.15 -0.50 -17.00
CA ILE A 162 -17.65 0.86 -17.20
C ILE A 162 -18.78 1.78 -17.65
N GLY A 163 -18.97 2.90 -16.94
CA GLY A 163 -20.07 3.83 -17.14
C GLY A 163 -21.30 3.53 -16.28
N GLN A 164 -21.37 2.37 -15.62
CA GLN A 164 -22.46 2.08 -14.69
C GLN A 164 -22.37 2.95 -13.43
N ALA A 165 -23.53 3.19 -12.83
CA ALA A 165 -23.64 3.97 -11.60
C ALA A 165 -23.51 3.08 -10.35
N ILE A 166 -22.87 3.62 -9.30
CA ILE A 166 -22.84 3.06 -7.96
C ILE A 166 -23.16 4.16 -6.95
N VAL A 167 -24.00 3.87 -5.98
CA VAL A 167 -24.37 4.83 -4.94
C VAL A 167 -23.53 4.60 -3.71
N VAL A 168 -22.73 5.59 -3.34
CA VAL A 168 -21.83 5.57 -2.17
C VAL A 168 -22.19 6.74 -1.27
N ASP A 169 -22.56 6.48 -0.03
CA ASP A 169 -22.98 7.48 0.96
C ASP A 169 -24.03 8.46 0.40
N ASN A 170 -25.08 7.93 -0.24
CA ASN A 170 -26.17 8.67 -0.88
C ASN A 170 -25.74 9.55 -2.08
N ARG A 171 -24.54 9.38 -2.60
CA ARG A 171 -24.06 10.07 -3.78
C ARG A 171 -23.82 9.11 -4.92
N VAL A 172 -24.27 9.47 -6.12
CA VAL A 172 -24.07 8.67 -7.33
C VAL A 172 -22.67 8.89 -7.89
N TYR A 173 -21.96 7.79 -8.12
CA TYR A 173 -20.67 7.75 -8.80
C TYR A 173 -20.77 6.92 -10.08
N THR A 174 -19.92 7.23 -11.04
CA THR A 174 -19.78 6.49 -12.31
C THR A 174 -18.52 5.65 -12.25
N ILE A 175 -18.61 4.36 -12.51
CA ILE A 175 -17.46 3.46 -12.55
C ILE A 175 -16.65 3.77 -13.81
N VAL A 176 -15.42 4.27 -13.62
CA VAL A 176 -14.50 4.61 -14.72
C VAL A 176 -13.41 3.56 -14.92
N GLY A 177 -13.18 2.69 -13.93
CA GLY A 177 -12.17 1.64 -14.00
C GLY A 177 -12.41 0.52 -12.99
N VAL A 178 -11.79 -0.64 -13.26
CA VAL A 178 -11.74 -1.81 -12.39
C VAL A 178 -10.29 -2.18 -12.15
N MET A 179 -9.85 -2.27 -10.90
CA MET A 179 -8.50 -2.70 -10.60
C MET A 179 -8.31 -4.20 -10.85
N PRO A 180 -7.08 -4.64 -11.19
CA PRO A 180 -6.80 -6.06 -11.39
C PRO A 180 -6.98 -6.86 -10.09
N ALA A 181 -7.20 -8.17 -10.24
CA ALA A 181 -7.29 -9.09 -9.10
C ALA A 181 -6.02 -9.03 -8.24
N GLY A 182 -6.19 -9.02 -6.92
CA GLY A 182 -5.07 -8.98 -5.98
C GLY A 182 -4.42 -7.61 -5.80
N PHE A 183 -4.89 -6.56 -6.47
CA PHE A 183 -4.38 -5.21 -6.23
C PHE A 183 -4.72 -4.72 -4.83
N THR A 184 -3.72 -4.19 -4.14
CA THR A 184 -3.87 -3.54 -2.82
C THR A 184 -3.07 -2.25 -2.80
N LEU A 185 -3.56 -1.24 -2.08
CA LEU A 185 -2.76 -0.04 -1.79
C LEU A 185 -1.68 -0.37 -0.76
N PRO A 186 -0.49 0.25 -0.87
CA PRO A 186 0.63 -0.01 0.02
C PRO A 186 0.45 0.71 1.37
N TYR A 187 -0.54 0.32 2.17
CA TYR A 187 -0.64 0.80 3.54
C TYR A 187 0.46 0.22 4.41
N ASP A 188 0.97 1.01 5.33
CA ASP A 188 1.95 0.54 6.31
C ASP A 188 1.26 -0.20 7.48
N ASN A 189 2.05 -0.91 8.28
CA ASN A 189 1.55 -1.70 9.40
C ASN A 189 0.91 -0.87 10.54
N PHE A 190 0.99 0.48 10.50
CA PHE A 190 0.28 1.34 11.43
C PHE A 190 -1.21 1.41 11.13
N VAL A 191 -1.58 1.19 9.87
CA VAL A 191 -2.98 1.12 9.44
C VAL A 191 -3.39 -0.36 9.45
N ARG A 192 -4.00 -0.80 10.55
CA ARG A 192 -4.58 -2.16 10.60
C ARG A 192 -5.87 -2.17 9.79
N LEU A 193 -5.74 -2.49 8.51
CA LEU A 193 -6.90 -2.75 7.67
C LEU A 193 -7.50 -4.07 8.09
N THR A 194 -8.72 -4.05 8.58
CA THR A 194 -9.52 -5.26 8.84
C THR A 194 -10.09 -5.83 7.54
N GLU A 195 -10.27 -4.96 6.54
CA GLU A 195 -10.81 -5.29 5.22
C GLU A 195 -10.02 -4.57 4.13
N PRO A 196 -9.90 -5.16 2.93
CA PRO A 196 -9.23 -4.51 1.80
C PRO A 196 -9.99 -3.27 1.34
N VAL A 197 -9.27 -2.35 0.68
CA VAL A 197 -9.89 -1.19 0.02
C VAL A 197 -10.61 -1.66 -1.25
N ASP A 198 -11.86 -1.31 -1.35
CA ASP A 198 -12.75 -1.73 -2.43
C ASP A 198 -13.09 -0.64 -3.43
N LEU A 199 -13.10 0.60 -2.95
CA LEU A 199 -13.43 1.76 -3.77
C LEU A 199 -12.27 2.74 -3.72
N PHE A 200 -11.90 3.24 -4.89
CA PHE A 200 -10.92 4.30 -5.04
C PHE A 200 -11.65 5.53 -5.54
N LEU A 201 -11.53 6.62 -4.78
CA LEU A 201 -12.14 7.90 -5.09
C LEU A 201 -11.04 8.92 -5.38
N PRO A 202 -11.22 9.86 -6.33
CA PRO A 202 -10.21 10.86 -6.58
C PRO A 202 -10.07 11.83 -5.39
N LEU A 203 -8.87 12.38 -5.21
CA LEU A 203 -8.63 13.48 -4.29
C LEU A 203 -9.38 14.74 -4.80
N ALA A 204 -10.11 15.39 -3.91
CA ALA A 204 -10.73 16.69 -4.22
C ALA A 204 -9.74 17.80 -3.80
N LEU A 205 -8.71 18.04 -4.63
CA LEU A 205 -7.63 18.98 -4.28
C LEU A 205 -8.06 20.44 -4.26
N ASN A 206 -9.19 20.80 -4.90
CA ASN A 206 -9.78 22.14 -4.88
C ASN A 206 -10.85 22.32 -3.78
N ASP A 207 -11.05 21.33 -2.92
CA ASP A 207 -11.94 21.44 -1.77
C ASP A 207 -11.36 22.46 -0.77
N PRO A 208 -12.20 23.37 -0.19
CA PRO A 208 -11.72 24.32 0.82
C PRO A 208 -10.97 23.68 1.97
N ASP A 209 -11.42 22.52 2.47
CA ASP A 209 -10.74 21.80 3.55
C ASP A 209 -9.40 21.21 3.08
N ALA A 210 -9.28 20.81 1.82
CA ALA A 210 -8.03 20.36 1.21
C ALA A 210 -7.03 21.52 0.97
N GLN A 211 -7.43 22.76 1.09
CA GLN A 211 -6.53 23.93 0.96
C GLN A 211 -5.87 24.32 2.29
N ILE A 212 -6.22 23.65 3.40
CA ILE A 212 -5.68 23.93 4.73
C ILE A 212 -4.34 23.21 4.89
N ARG A 213 -3.23 23.96 4.83
CA ARG A 213 -1.86 23.43 4.84
C ARG A 213 -1.51 22.66 6.13
N ARG A 214 -2.01 23.09 7.28
CA ARG A 214 -1.82 22.40 8.57
C ARG A 214 -2.64 21.11 8.74
N PHE A 215 -3.52 20.80 7.79
CA PHE A 215 -4.32 19.57 7.83
C PHE A 215 -3.66 18.45 7.03
N HIS A 216 -2.90 17.60 7.73
CA HIS A 216 -2.07 16.55 7.14
C HIS A 216 -2.79 15.20 7.18
N TRP A 217 -3.09 14.65 6.01
CA TRP A 217 -3.81 13.38 5.91
C TRP A 217 -3.44 12.56 4.67
N LEU A 218 -2.39 12.95 3.95
CA LEU A 218 -1.91 12.22 2.79
C LEU A 218 -0.62 11.45 3.08
N ARG A 219 -0.48 10.30 2.42
CA ARG A 219 0.78 9.59 2.21
C ARG A 219 1.21 9.78 0.76
N LEU A 220 2.48 10.03 0.56
CA LEU A 220 3.03 10.22 -0.78
C LEU A 220 3.88 9.02 -1.17
N ILE A 221 3.79 8.65 -2.45
CA ILE A 221 4.60 7.61 -3.06
C ILE A 221 5.17 8.19 -4.35
N GLY A 222 6.48 8.14 -4.47
CA GLY A 222 7.19 8.58 -5.67
C GLY A 222 7.81 7.40 -6.41
N ARG A 223 7.83 7.47 -7.73
CA ARG A 223 8.66 6.62 -8.57
C ARG A 223 9.89 7.42 -8.98
N LEU A 224 11.07 7.01 -8.50
CA LEU A 224 12.33 7.62 -8.90
C LEU A 224 12.57 7.44 -10.40
N LYS A 225 13.16 8.45 -11.03
CA LYS A 225 13.71 8.30 -12.38
C LYS A 225 14.89 7.32 -12.37
N ALA A 226 15.11 6.60 -13.45
CA ALA A 226 16.12 5.55 -13.53
C ALA A 226 17.56 6.01 -13.23
N VAL A 227 17.85 7.29 -13.45
CA VAL A 227 19.17 7.91 -13.22
C VAL A 227 19.31 8.55 -11.84
N GLU A 228 18.22 8.57 -11.04
CA GLU A 228 18.20 9.26 -9.75
C GLU A 228 18.49 8.31 -8.58
N SER A 229 19.30 8.82 -7.64
CA SER A 229 19.51 8.13 -6.36
C SER A 229 18.53 8.62 -5.31
N LEU A 230 18.23 7.77 -4.33
CA LEU A 230 17.41 8.16 -3.17
C LEU A 230 18.02 9.36 -2.43
N GLN A 231 19.34 9.42 -2.34
CA GLN A 231 20.06 10.51 -1.67
C GLN A 231 19.88 11.84 -2.40
N HIS A 232 19.98 11.83 -3.74
CA HIS A 232 19.78 13.04 -4.55
C HIS A 232 18.33 13.51 -4.49
N ALA A 233 17.37 12.57 -4.59
CA ALA A 233 15.95 12.88 -4.42
C ALA A 233 15.66 13.48 -3.03
N GLN A 234 16.23 12.93 -1.94
CA GLN A 234 16.11 13.50 -0.60
C GLN A 234 16.63 14.94 -0.54
N ALA A 235 17.84 15.18 -1.07
CA ALA A 235 18.42 16.53 -1.08
C ALA A 235 17.54 17.54 -1.84
N GLN A 236 16.95 17.14 -2.97
CA GLN A 236 16.03 17.98 -3.73
C GLN A 236 14.75 18.29 -2.93
N MET A 237 14.17 17.27 -2.29
CA MET A 237 12.97 17.46 -1.46
C MET A 237 13.24 18.35 -0.25
N ASP A 238 14.44 18.27 0.37
CA ASP A 238 14.87 19.14 1.45
C ASP A 238 14.99 20.61 1.01
N VAL A 239 15.44 20.86 -0.23
CA VAL A 239 15.47 22.21 -0.79
C VAL A 239 14.06 22.76 -0.95
N ILE A 240 13.14 21.97 -1.52
CA ILE A 240 11.75 22.38 -1.70
C ILE A 240 11.08 22.63 -0.34
N ALA A 241 11.30 21.74 0.64
CA ALA A 241 10.76 21.92 1.99
C ALA A 241 11.21 23.23 2.64
N ARG A 242 12.51 23.60 2.53
CA ARG A 242 13.03 24.88 3.03
C ARG A 242 12.41 26.08 2.31
N GLN A 243 12.20 25.98 0.98
CA GLN A 243 11.54 27.04 0.23
C GLN A 243 10.08 27.23 0.67
N LEU A 244 9.38 26.14 0.94
CA LEU A 244 7.99 26.19 1.45
C LEU A 244 7.94 26.75 2.87
N ALA A 245 8.85 26.36 3.75
CA ALA A 245 8.94 26.89 5.10
C ALA A 245 9.21 28.43 5.13
N ALA A 246 10.00 28.93 4.17
CA ALA A 246 10.25 30.37 4.05
C ALA A 246 9.00 31.19 3.65
N VAL A 247 8.05 30.56 2.97
CA VAL A 247 6.81 31.21 2.48
C VAL A 247 5.62 30.93 3.40
N TYR A 248 5.56 29.74 3.98
CA TYR A 248 4.44 29.29 4.78
C TYR A 248 4.89 28.96 6.22
N PRO A 249 4.54 29.77 7.21
CA PRO A 249 4.92 29.52 8.61
C PRO A 249 4.44 28.17 9.17
N ASP A 250 3.32 27.63 8.65
CA ASP A 250 2.82 26.31 9.02
C ASP A 250 3.79 25.17 8.69
N ASN A 251 4.75 25.42 7.78
CA ASN A 251 5.79 24.47 7.37
C ASN A 251 7.12 24.67 8.12
N ASP A 252 7.19 25.59 9.07
CA ASP A 252 8.38 25.74 9.90
C ASP A 252 8.65 24.44 10.67
N THR A 253 9.92 23.98 10.64
CA THR A 253 10.35 22.69 11.21
C THR A 253 9.82 21.42 10.51
N TRP A 254 9.16 21.55 9.36
CA TRP A 254 8.66 20.43 8.58
C TRP A 254 9.72 19.91 7.60
N HIS A 255 9.98 18.62 7.65
CA HIS A 255 10.89 17.94 6.73
C HIS A 255 10.16 16.80 6.03
N LEU A 256 10.59 16.45 4.82
CA LEU A 256 10.13 15.28 4.11
C LEU A 256 11.22 14.21 4.18
N ARG A 257 10.86 13.01 4.62
CA ARG A 257 11.76 11.86 4.67
C ARG A 257 11.35 10.85 3.62
N LEU A 258 12.34 10.39 2.86
CA LEU A 258 12.21 9.41 1.80
C LEU A 258 12.76 8.07 2.27
N VAL A 259 11.97 7.00 2.09
CA VAL A 259 12.37 5.63 2.43
C VAL A 259 11.94 4.70 1.30
N PRO A 260 12.76 3.73 0.89
CA PRO A 260 12.32 2.72 -0.07
C PRO A 260 11.00 2.09 0.37
N LEU A 261 10.02 1.99 -0.53
CA LEU A 261 8.69 1.48 -0.23
C LEU A 261 8.76 0.09 0.42
N ARG A 262 9.63 -0.77 -0.10
CA ARG A 262 9.85 -2.12 0.45
C ARG A 262 10.33 -2.09 1.89
N GLU A 263 11.26 -1.20 2.22
CA GLU A 263 11.77 -1.06 3.57
C GLU A 263 10.67 -0.64 4.55
N ARG A 264 9.77 0.25 4.12
CA ARG A 264 8.64 0.70 4.96
C ARG A 264 7.64 -0.41 5.22
N ILE A 265 7.29 -1.21 4.21
CA ILE A 265 6.29 -2.27 4.34
C ILE A 265 6.86 -3.47 5.12
N VAL A 266 8.11 -3.86 4.84
CA VAL A 266 8.71 -5.09 5.36
C VAL A 266 9.61 -4.85 6.57
N GLY A 267 10.12 -3.63 6.74
CA GLY A 267 11.13 -3.28 7.74
C GLY A 267 10.70 -3.53 9.19
N SER A 268 9.43 -3.33 9.51
CA SER A 268 8.88 -3.56 10.86
C SER A 268 8.85 -5.04 11.26
N VAL A 269 8.85 -5.95 10.29
CA VAL A 269 8.77 -7.40 10.53
C VAL A 269 10.18 -8.02 10.65
N ARG A 270 11.20 -7.39 10.06
CA ARG A 270 12.59 -7.88 10.07
C ARG A 270 13.14 -8.19 11.47
N PRO A 271 13.03 -7.31 12.49
CA PRO A 271 13.57 -7.58 13.83
C PRO A 271 12.90 -8.79 14.48
N VAL A 272 11.59 -8.93 14.34
CA VAL A 272 10.82 -10.04 14.90
C VAL A 272 11.23 -11.36 14.25
N LEU A 273 11.38 -11.38 12.94
CA LEU A 273 11.82 -12.57 12.20
C LEU A 273 13.28 -12.91 12.51
N ALA A 274 14.15 -11.92 12.69
CA ALA A 274 15.55 -12.15 13.08
C ALA A 274 15.66 -12.79 14.48
N ILE A 275 14.85 -12.37 15.44
CA ILE A 275 14.78 -12.99 16.79
C ILE A 275 14.28 -14.43 16.68
N LEU A 276 13.24 -14.66 15.89
CA LEU A 276 12.71 -16.01 15.66
C LEU A 276 13.71 -16.94 14.96
N MET A 277 14.58 -16.43 14.09
CA MET A 277 15.63 -17.21 13.42
C MET A 277 16.84 -17.50 14.32
N ALA A 278 17.01 -16.76 15.42
CA ALA A 278 18.12 -16.92 16.35
C ALA A 278 17.78 -17.84 17.56
N SER A 279 16.51 -18.21 17.72
CA SER A 279 16.00 -19.11 18.76
C SER A 279 15.87 -20.55 18.26
#